data_53b376ab002e9c2df283ca15a06e8e5b
#
_entry.id   53b376ab002e9c2df283ca15a06e8e5b
#
_cell.length_a   1.000
_cell.length_b   1.000
_cell.length_c   1.000
_cell.angle_alpha   90.00
_cell.angle_beta   90.00
_cell.angle_gamma   90.00
#
_symmetry.space_group_name_H-M   'P 1'
#
loop_
_entity.id
_entity.type
_entity.pdbx_description
1 polymer ?
#
loop_
_entity_poly.entity_id
_entity_poly.type
_entity_poly.pdbx_seq_one_letter_code
_entity_poly.pdbx_strand_id
1 'polypeptide(L)'
;NTGANVSMTNLVSNTGVVAADVTGVGTARRYLAAAGYGTDKAIFGYGYTGANVSMTNLVSNTGVVAADVTGVGTAKSYIAAAGYGTDKAIFGYGYTGASVSMTNLVSNTGVVAADVTGVGTARYALAAAGYGT
;
A
#
# COMPACT_ATOMS: atom_id res chain seq x y z
N ASN A 1 -6.83 4.31 -17.21
CA ASN A 1 -6.07 5.55 -16.94
C ASN A 1 -6.90 6.75 -17.37
N THR A 2 -7.30 7.60 -16.42
CA THR A 2 -8.09 8.83 -16.66
C THR A 2 -7.22 10.01 -17.13
N GLY A 3 -5.91 9.80 -17.32
CA GLY A 3 -4.92 10.85 -17.63
C GLY A 3 -4.43 11.61 -16.40
N ALA A 4 -5.16 11.57 -15.27
CA ALA A 4 -4.78 12.15 -13.99
C ALA A 4 -4.73 11.06 -12.89
N ASN A 5 -4.09 11.35 -11.77
CA ASN A 5 -4.18 10.49 -10.59
C ASN A 5 -5.57 10.61 -9.98
N VAL A 6 -6.08 9.52 -9.45
CA VAL A 6 -7.39 9.46 -8.77
C VAL A 6 -7.24 8.80 -7.40
N SER A 7 -8.18 9.11 -6.48
CA SER A 7 -8.25 8.49 -5.15
C SER A 7 -9.55 7.70 -4.94
N MET A 8 -10.40 7.59 -5.97
CA MET A 8 -11.64 6.81 -5.91
C MET A 8 -11.35 5.34 -5.60
N THR A 9 -12.31 4.68 -4.96
CA THR A 9 -12.27 3.24 -4.64
C THR A 9 -13.58 2.58 -5.01
N ASN A 10 -13.54 1.26 -5.20
CA ASN A 10 -14.71 0.43 -5.41
C ASN A 10 -14.72 -0.68 -4.36
N LEU A 11 -15.81 -0.82 -3.66
CA LEU A 11 -16.00 -1.93 -2.72
C LEU A 11 -16.31 -3.22 -3.49
N VAL A 12 -15.87 -4.33 -2.94
CA VAL A 12 -16.16 -5.66 -3.49
C VAL A 12 -16.88 -6.48 -2.41
N SER A 13 -18.04 -7.01 -2.75
CA SER A 13 -18.79 -7.87 -1.83
C SER A 13 -18.09 -9.21 -1.62
N ASN A 14 -18.53 -9.97 -0.61
CA ASN A 14 -18.05 -11.34 -0.39
C ASN A 14 -18.47 -12.35 -1.49
N THR A 15 -19.35 -11.94 -2.40
CA THR A 15 -19.73 -12.70 -3.61
C THR A 15 -18.99 -12.22 -4.87
N GLY A 16 -18.02 -11.30 -4.73
CA GLY A 16 -17.21 -10.80 -5.84
C GLY A 16 -17.88 -9.70 -6.68
N VAL A 17 -18.99 -9.14 -6.22
CA VAL A 17 -19.66 -8.03 -6.93
C VAL A 17 -18.94 -6.72 -6.61
N VAL A 18 -18.50 -6.00 -7.66
CA VAL A 18 -17.86 -4.69 -7.55
C VAL A 18 -18.95 -3.61 -7.53
N ALA A 19 -18.92 -2.75 -6.51
CA ALA A 19 -19.83 -1.62 -6.38
C ALA A 19 -19.37 -0.41 -7.22
N ALA A 20 -20.26 0.58 -7.36
CA ALA A 20 -19.94 1.85 -8.00
C ALA A 20 -18.80 2.60 -7.29
N ASP A 21 -18.25 3.60 -7.99
CA ASP A 21 -17.17 4.44 -7.45
C ASP A 21 -17.60 5.13 -6.15
N VAL A 22 -16.73 5.03 -5.16
CA VAL A 22 -16.82 5.81 -3.91
C VAL A 22 -15.95 7.05 -4.06
N THR A 23 -16.46 8.20 -3.64
CA THR A 23 -15.70 9.46 -3.65
C THR A 23 -14.35 9.26 -2.97
N GLY A 24 -13.29 9.66 -3.67
CA GLY A 24 -11.93 9.45 -3.21
C GLY A 24 -11.60 10.19 -1.91
N VAL A 25 -10.82 9.55 -1.06
CA VAL A 25 -10.29 10.09 0.18
C VAL A 25 -8.77 10.08 0.11
N GLY A 26 -8.16 11.13 0.68
CA GLY A 26 -6.71 11.30 0.66
C GLY A 26 -6.16 11.78 -0.69
N THR A 27 -4.84 11.88 -0.76
CA THR A 27 -4.12 12.38 -1.92
C THR A 27 -4.14 11.38 -3.07
N ALA A 28 -4.66 11.81 -4.22
CA ALA A 28 -4.68 11.00 -5.44
C ALA A 28 -3.26 10.68 -5.93
N ARG A 29 -2.94 9.41 -6.14
CA ARG A 29 -1.60 8.94 -6.51
C ARG A 29 -1.63 7.66 -7.33
N ARG A 30 -0.53 7.37 -8.01
CA ARG A 30 -0.31 6.16 -8.81
C ARG A 30 0.89 5.36 -8.32
N TYR A 31 1.05 4.13 -8.79
CA TYR A 31 2.18 3.24 -8.46
C TYR A 31 2.33 2.96 -6.96
N LEU A 32 1.23 3.01 -6.23
CA LEU A 32 1.10 2.61 -4.84
C LEU A 32 0.89 1.09 -4.75
N ALA A 33 0.95 0.55 -3.54
CA ALA A 33 0.57 -0.83 -3.26
C ALA A 33 -0.44 -0.90 -2.12
N ALA A 34 -1.10 -2.04 -2.00
CA ALA A 34 -2.06 -2.31 -0.94
C ALA A 34 -1.88 -3.72 -0.38
N ALA A 35 -2.17 -3.90 0.90
CA ALA A 35 -2.18 -5.20 1.57
C ALA A 35 -3.21 -5.23 2.70
N GLY A 36 -3.67 -6.43 3.04
CA GLY A 36 -4.48 -6.66 4.24
C GLY A 36 -3.60 -6.67 5.51
N TYR A 37 -4.14 -6.22 6.64
CA TYR A 37 -3.57 -6.30 7.97
C TYR A 37 -4.69 -6.44 9.01
N GLY A 38 -4.34 -6.81 10.25
CA GLY A 38 -5.29 -6.87 11.36
C GLY A 38 -6.45 -7.83 11.13
N THR A 39 -6.26 -8.85 10.32
CA THR A 39 -7.23 -9.89 9.91
C THR A 39 -8.38 -9.42 9.01
N ASP A 40 -8.87 -8.19 9.16
CA ASP A 40 -10.08 -7.69 8.49
C ASP A 40 -9.93 -6.28 7.90
N LYS A 41 -8.73 -5.71 7.87
CA LYS A 41 -8.44 -4.34 7.40
C LYS A 41 -7.46 -4.35 6.25
N ALA A 42 -7.32 -3.18 5.60
CA ALA A 42 -6.34 -3.00 4.55
C ALA A 42 -5.62 -1.65 4.67
N ILE A 43 -4.49 -1.52 3.99
CA ILE A 43 -3.69 -0.30 3.92
C ILE A 43 -3.26 -0.07 2.47
N PHE A 44 -3.45 1.16 1.99
CA PHE A 44 -2.78 1.67 0.78
C PHE A 44 -1.54 2.44 1.19
N GLY A 45 -0.45 2.31 0.45
CA GLY A 45 0.77 3.01 0.84
C GLY A 45 1.69 3.39 -0.30
N TYR A 46 2.45 4.45 -0.03
CA TYR A 46 3.46 4.99 -0.92
C TYR A 46 2.89 5.46 -2.27
N GLY A 47 3.71 5.50 -3.31
CA GLY A 47 3.28 5.86 -4.65
C GLY A 47 3.90 7.16 -5.17
N TYR A 48 3.24 7.78 -6.16
CA TYR A 48 3.76 8.93 -6.89
C TYR A 48 2.65 9.97 -7.16
N THR A 49 2.93 11.23 -6.82
CA THR A 49 2.01 12.38 -7.01
C THR A 49 2.58 13.45 -7.93
N GLY A 50 3.75 13.23 -8.52
CA GLY A 50 4.66 14.18 -9.16
C GLY A 50 6.06 14.02 -8.56
N ALA A 51 6.12 13.48 -7.34
CA ALA A 51 7.30 12.96 -6.65
C ALA A 51 6.92 11.68 -5.92
N ASN A 52 7.90 10.86 -5.52
CA ASN A 52 7.66 9.71 -4.65
C ASN A 52 7.13 10.18 -3.29
N VAL A 53 6.20 9.43 -2.73
CA VAL A 53 5.59 9.70 -1.42
C VAL A 53 5.64 8.46 -0.53
N SER A 54 5.57 8.66 0.79
CA SER A 54 5.54 7.57 1.79
C SER A 54 4.24 7.55 2.61
N MET A 55 3.29 8.44 2.32
CA MET A 55 1.99 8.47 2.99
C MET A 55 1.22 7.17 2.83
N THR A 56 0.34 6.89 3.80
CA THR A 56 -0.54 5.72 3.78
C THR A 56 -1.99 6.11 4.08
N ASN A 57 -2.92 5.24 3.69
CA ASN A 57 -4.34 5.35 4.06
C ASN A 57 -4.78 4.01 4.61
N LEU A 58 -5.32 4.02 5.80
CA LEU A 58 -5.91 2.83 6.42
C LEU A 58 -7.31 2.61 5.86
N VAL A 59 -7.70 1.36 5.74
CA VAL A 59 -9.05 0.97 5.32
C VAL A 59 -9.68 0.12 6.40
N SER A 60 -10.86 0.53 6.87
CA SER A 60 -11.61 -0.21 7.89
C SER A 60 -12.14 -1.54 7.35
N ASN A 61 -12.62 -2.40 8.25
CA ASN A 61 -13.28 -3.65 7.88
C ASN A 61 -14.64 -3.46 7.18
N THR A 62 -15.13 -2.23 7.08
CA THR A 62 -16.31 -1.87 6.28
C THR A 62 -15.94 -1.19 4.95
N GLY A 63 -14.65 -1.15 4.61
CA GLY A 63 -14.15 -0.57 3.36
C GLY A 63 -14.01 0.96 3.36
N VAL A 64 -14.16 1.62 4.52
CA VAL A 64 -13.98 3.07 4.61
C VAL A 64 -12.49 3.42 4.61
N VAL A 65 -12.09 4.23 3.62
CA VAL A 65 -10.72 4.74 3.52
C VAL A 65 -10.58 5.97 4.42
N ALA A 66 -9.57 5.96 5.29
CA ALA A 66 -9.23 7.09 6.15
C ALA A 66 -8.37 8.13 5.42
N ALA A 67 -8.28 9.34 5.98
CA ALA A 67 -7.40 10.40 5.51
C ALA A 67 -5.92 9.95 5.48
N ASP A 68 -5.08 10.74 4.80
CA ASP A 68 -3.65 10.46 4.71
C ASP A 68 -2.99 10.42 6.10
N VAL A 69 -2.24 9.36 6.34
CA VAL A 69 -1.33 9.24 7.49
C VAL A 69 0.05 9.71 7.05
N THR A 70 0.71 10.52 7.87
CA THR A 70 2.08 10.99 7.62
C THR A 70 2.99 9.82 7.28
N GLY A 71 3.74 9.97 6.20
CA GLY A 71 4.60 8.93 5.68
C GLY A 71 5.74 8.54 6.64
N VAL A 72 6.08 7.27 6.65
CA VAL A 72 7.20 6.71 7.39
C VAL A 72 8.15 6.03 6.39
N GLY A 73 9.43 6.15 6.65
CA GLY A 73 10.49 5.62 5.79
C GLY A 73 10.67 6.39 4.48
N THR A 74 11.53 5.88 3.62
CA THR A 74 11.91 6.49 2.34
C THR A 74 10.73 6.50 1.37
N ALA A 75 10.40 7.66 0.82
CA ALA A 75 9.37 7.82 -0.20
C ALA A 75 9.75 7.04 -1.48
N LYS A 76 8.84 6.20 -1.97
CA LYS A 76 9.08 5.33 -3.12
C LYS A 76 7.79 4.98 -3.86
N SER A 77 7.92 4.61 -5.12
CA SER A 77 6.82 4.19 -6.00
C SER A 77 7.12 2.84 -6.65
N TYR A 78 6.19 2.31 -7.44
CA TYR A 78 6.31 0.99 -8.08
C TYR A 78 6.66 -0.12 -7.09
N ILE A 79 6.10 -0.03 -5.91
CA ILE A 79 6.34 -0.95 -4.79
C ILE A 79 5.36 -2.12 -4.82
N ALA A 80 5.66 -3.17 -4.10
CA ALA A 80 4.74 -4.28 -3.84
C ALA A 80 4.38 -4.35 -2.35
N ALA A 81 3.27 -4.99 -2.05
CA ALA A 81 2.84 -5.23 -0.67
C ALA A 81 2.17 -6.60 -0.56
N ALA A 82 2.27 -7.21 0.61
CA ALA A 82 1.62 -8.48 0.93
C ALA A 82 1.31 -8.55 2.43
N GLY A 83 0.31 -9.35 2.77
CA GLY A 83 0.08 -9.76 4.16
C GLY A 83 1.07 -10.87 4.57
N TYR A 84 1.43 -10.93 5.85
CA TYR A 84 2.20 -12.01 6.43
C TYR A 84 1.83 -12.23 7.90
N GLY A 85 2.13 -13.41 8.44
CA GLY A 85 1.96 -13.72 9.85
C GLY A 85 0.53 -13.58 10.36
N THR A 86 -0.47 -13.84 9.57
CA THR A 86 -1.93 -13.79 9.81
C THR A 86 -2.53 -12.39 9.94
N ASP A 87 -1.85 -11.41 10.52
CA ASP A 87 -2.43 -10.10 10.87
C ASP A 87 -1.56 -8.88 10.53
N LYS A 88 -0.43 -9.09 9.86
CA LYS A 88 0.54 -8.04 9.51
C LYS A 88 0.69 -7.87 8.01
N ALA A 89 1.28 -6.75 7.60
CA ALA A 89 1.61 -6.51 6.19
C ALA A 89 3.04 -5.99 6.04
N ILE A 90 3.54 -6.04 4.82
CA ILE A 90 4.86 -5.54 4.45
C ILE A 90 4.76 -4.80 3.11
N PHE A 91 5.37 -3.63 3.04
CA PHE A 91 5.69 -2.95 1.79
C PHE A 91 7.14 -3.22 1.44
N GLY A 92 7.44 -3.50 0.19
CA GLY A 92 8.82 -3.82 -0.17
C GLY A 92 9.24 -3.40 -1.56
N TYR A 93 10.55 -3.21 -1.67
CA TYR A 93 11.22 -2.84 -2.92
C TYR A 93 10.73 -1.51 -3.48
N GLY A 94 10.80 -1.32 -4.79
CA GLY A 94 10.30 -0.14 -5.48
C GLY A 94 11.38 0.74 -6.06
N TYR A 95 11.03 2.02 -6.31
CA TYR A 95 11.85 2.99 -7.01
C TYR A 95 11.90 4.32 -6.26
N THR A 96 13.12 4.85 -6.05
CA THR A 96 13.40 6.14 -5.39
C THR A 96 14.17 7.11 -6.28
N GLY A 97 14.32 6.80 -7.58
CA GLY A 97 15.30 7.34 -8.52
C GLY A 97 16.24 6.24 -9.00
N ALA A 98 16.31 5.15 -8.24
CA ALA A 98 16.94 3.87 -8.57
C ALA A 98 16.12 2.75 -7.95
N SER A 99 16.32 1.50 -8.42
CA SER A 99 15.71 0.31 -7.80
C SER A 99 16.21 0.16 -6.36
N VAL A 100 15.32 -0.20 -5.45
CA VAL A 100 15.65 -0.45 -4.04
C VAL A 100 15.13 -1.81 -3.58
N SER A 101 15.72 -2.34 -2.49
CA SER A 101 15.31 -3.61 -1.87
C SER A 101 14.82 -3.45 -0.42
N MET A 102 14.81 -2.23 0.10
CA MET A 102 14.33 -1.95 1.47
C MET A 102 12.86 -2.31 1.64
N THR A 103 12.46 -2.62 2.87
CA THR A 103 11.09 -2.96 3.24
C THR A 103 10.61 -2.12 4.42
N ASN A 104 9.29 -2.01 4.57
CA ASN A 104 8.64 -1.40 5.73
C ASN A 104 7.58 -2.36 6.25
N LEU A 105 7.71 -2.76 7.49
CA LEU A 105 6.74 -3.63 8.14
C LEU A 105 5.51 -2.84 8.58
N VAL A 106 4.36 -3.47 8.55
CA VAL A 106 3.09 -2.91 9.04
C VAL A 106 2.59 -3.79 10.17
N SER A 107 2.34 -3.19 11.32
CA SER A 107 1.79 -3.90 12.48
C SER A 107 0.33 -4.31 12.25
N ASN A 108 -0.20 -5.15 13.14
CA ASN A 108 -1.62 -5.52 13.15
C ASN A 108 -2.58 -4.37 13.51
N THR A 109 -2.06 -3.20 13.85
CA THR A 109 -2.82 -1.95 14.07
C THR A 109 -2.65 -0.95 12.94
N GLY A 110 -1.92 -1.31 11.86
CA GLY A 110 -1.70 -0.44 10.69
C GLY A 110 -0.56 0.56 10.85
N VAL A 111 0.28 0.42 11.87
CA VAL A 111 1.46 1.28 12.05
C VAL A 111 2.59 0.81 11.14
N VAL A 112 3.07 1.72 10.28
CA VAL A 112 4.22 1.46 9.41
C VAL A 112 5.51 1.73 10.16
N ALA A 113 6.44 0.79 10.14
CA ALA A 113 7.76 0.91 10.74
C ALA A 113 8.76 1.60 9.79
N ALA A 114 9.86 2.09 10.35
CA ALA A 114 10.99 2.64 9.58
C ALA A 114 11.56 1.61 8.58
N ASP A 115 12.41 2.10 7.66
CA ASP A 115 13.04 1.26 6.65
C ASP A 115 13.85 0.12 7.29
N VAL A 116 13.64 -1.08 6.80
CA VAL A 116 14.48 -2.25 7.08
C VAL A 116 15.46 -2.39 5.93
N THR A 117 16.72 -2.65 6.25
CA THR A 117 17.78 -2.89 5.26
C THR A 117 17.34 -3.94 4.25
N GLY A 118 17.50 -3.61 2.97
CA GLY A 118 17.07 -4.46 1.89
C GLY A 118 17.83 -5.79 1.82
N VAL A 119 17.12 -6.83 1.43
CA VAL A 119 17.66 -8.17 1.17
C VAL A 119 17.36 -8.52 -0.29
N GLY A 120 18.32 -9.16 -0.93
CA GLY A 120 18.21 -9.55 -2.34
C GLY A 120 18.41 -8.41 -3.32
N THR A 121 18.24 -8.71 -4.60
CA THR A 121 18.47 -7.74 -5.68
C THR A 121 17.42 -6.64 -5.69
N ALA A 122 17.86 -5.38 -5.70
CA ALA A 122 17.00 -4.22 -5.80
C ALA A 122 16.20 -4.24 -7.11
N ARG A 123 14.89 -4.03 -7.04
CA ARG A 123 13.97 -4.06 -8.19
C ARG A 123 12.68 -3.28 -7.92
N TYR A 124 11.94 -2.96 -8.95
CA TYR A 124 10.65 -2.28 -8.87
C TYR A 124 9.61 -2.94 -9.80
N ALA A 125 8.35 -2.52 -9.68
CA ALA A 125 7.22 -3.05 -10.46
C ALA A 125 7.08 -4.58 -10.36
N LEU A 126 7.37 -5.13 -9.18
CA LEU A 126 7.21 -6.55 -8.87
C LEU A 126 5.81 -6.81 -8.30
N ALA A 127 5.43 -8.07 -8.25
CA ALA A 127 4.26 -8.54 -7.51
C ALA A 127 4.71 -9.19 -6.20
N ALA A 128 3.83 -9.17 -5.19
CA ALA A 128 4.01 -9.87 -3.93
C ALA A 128 2.71 -10.57 -3.54
N ALA A 129 2.84 -11.69 -2.85
CA ALA A 129 1.71 -12.45 -2.31
C ALA A 129 2.08 -12.98 -0.92
N GLY A 130 1.09 -13.07 -0.05
CA GLY A 130 1.22 -13.75 1.23
C GLY A 130 1.30 -15.26 1.03
N TYR A 131 2.03 -15.95 1.90
CA TYR A 131 2.10 -17.41 1.94
C TYR A 131 2.26 -17.89 3.40
N GLY A 132 1.86 -19.11 3.63
CA GLY A 132 1.95 -19.74 4.94
C GLY A 132 0.94 -19.21 5.96
N THR A 133 0.90 -19.80 7.06
CA THR A 133 0.08 -19.43 8.22
C THR A 133 0.92 -19.44 9.48
#